data_be41f06f8120ec6020bb57daf5f83178
#
_entry.id   be41f06f8120ec6020bb57daf5f83178
#
_cell.length_a   1.000
_cell.length_b   1.000
_cell.length_c   1.000
_cell.angle_alpha   90.00
_cell.angle_beta   90.00
_cell.angle_gamma   90.00
#
_symmetry.space_group_name_H-M   'P 1'
#
loop_
_entity.id
_entity.type
_entity.pdbx_description
1 polymer ?
#
loop_
_entity_poly.entity_id
_entity_poly.type
_entity_poly.pdbx_seq_one_letter_code
_entity_poly.pdbx_strand_id
1 'polypeptide(L)'
;MLTLLTLALAGGGPASTQVLYAADDPDSEALARFYAVSRQIPENRLCGVSGSWEDSLSWEDFDATIRGPWEACRREDTDVLVLVRGLPYRVELPTFWVSVEAALQVGRGLGSGDVELAGQGQGLSGSTPYATVRNPAVVYRGHLPSDFTLSNPTQSYYTTTSGLVRQEWPRGFERQDRWRDAPYELSGELLVVSRLDAWTYEDATALVTRALQAEEEVPTGTWLCMAAADSARGPRDPECEFAVRKLLEIGVDATWLPTHDASLEGHRVLAYLTGAANLKGAIDGLDYAPGALADNITSFGAVPDNFCETCEESQTSIARFIRAGASAAHGTVAEPLNNVFPSAGQLLLYSQGYALGESVLYNQRYLYWQNLLLGDPLMTPFDARPTVSVWGQARVGQPTVFSGQHERGVQRMELWIEGERVAEQDGDLLEWTFDQEEEVEVLAIAVAKGRVLSTPDWPVAEFEVDPETQGWALLTVDVGPAPLDTQDTGWDTDGPPPSEEDCGGCSSSSSWLAVPAWALVLLSRRRRRGQNGP
;
A
#
# COMPACT_ATOMS: atom_id res chain seq x y z
N MET A 1 -27.36 14.07 -16.67
CA MET A 1 -27.19 12.98 -15.72
C MET A 1 -25.72 13.01 -15.36
N LEU A 2 -25.36 13.75 -14.28
CA LEU A 2 -23.98 13.80 -13.80
C LEU A 2 -23.72 12.48 -13.08
N THR A 3 -22.89 11.65 -13.67
CA THR A 3 -22.31 10.50 -12.98
C THR A 3 -21.31 11.08 -11.98
N LEU A 4 -21.67 11.10 -10.72
CA LEU A 4 -20.70 11.29 -9.64
C LEU A 4 -19.74 10.09 -9.72
N LEU A 5 -18.55 10.30 -10.26
CA LEU A 5 -17.43 9.43 -9.97
C LEU A 5 -17.12 9.64 -8.49
N THR A 6 -17.64 8.79 -7.66
CA THR A 6 -17.09 8.57 -6.32
C THR A 6 -15.71 7.98 -6.54
N LEU A 7 -14.67 8.77 -6.32
CA LEU A 7 -13.35 8.23 -5.99
C LEU A 7 -13.51 7.52 -4.63
N ALA A 8 -14.02 6.33 -4.65
CA ALA A 8 -13.83 5.40 -3.59
C ALA A 8 -12.40 4.86 -3.78
N LEU A 9 -11.41 5.53 -3.21
CA LEU A 9 -10.20 4.86 -2.82
C LEU A 9 -10.61 3.96 -1.66
N ALA A 10 -11.25 2.85 -2.00
CA ALA A 10 -11.43 1.73 -1.11
C ALA A 10 -10.02 1.29 -0.72
N GLY A 11 -9.77 1.09 0.56
CA GLY A 11 -8.45 0.62 1.03
C GLY A 11 -7.95 -0.49 0.12
N GLY A 12 -6.76 -0.30 -0.48
CA GLY A 12 -6.24 -1.22 -1.48
C GLY A 12 -6.22 -2.66 -0.99
N GLY A 13 -6.60 -3.58 -1.87
CA GLY A 13 -6.62 -5.02 -1.61
C GLY A 13 -6.03 -5.80 -2.78
N PRO A 14 -5.97 -7.14 -2.70
CA PRO A 14 -5.35 -7.97 -3.73
C PRO A 14 -6.03 -7.84 -5.09
N ALA A 15 -7.35 -7.60 -5.13
CA ALA A 15 -8.10 -7.43 -6.37
C ALA A 15 -7.75 -6.15 -7.12
N SER A 16 -7.31 -5.10 -6.42
CA SER A 16 -6.94 -3.81 -7.03
C SER A 16 -5.44 -3.54 -7.04
N THR A 17 -4.61 -4.53 -6.68
CA THR A 17 -3.16 -4.41 -6.65
C THR A 17 -2.53 -5.09 -7.87
N GLN A 18 -1.67 -4.39 -8.58
CA GLN A 18 -0.78 -4.97 -9.59
C GLN A 18 0.69 -4.90 -9.16
N VAL A 19 1.46 -5.88 -9.58
CA VAL A 19 2.89 -5.99 -9.27
C VAL A 19 3.67 -5.89 -10.57
N LEU A 20 4.52 -4.88 -10.70
CA LEU A 20 5.39 -4.64 -11.85
C LEU A 20 6.80 -5.10 -11.52
N TYR A 21 7.37 -5.98 -12.31
CA TYR A 21 8.69 -6.56 -12.07
C TYR A 21 9.52 -6.68 -13.35
N ALA A 22 10.84 -6.75 -13.18
CA ALA A 22 11.78 -6.98 -14.28
C ALA A 22 11.77 -8.47 -14.65
N ALA A 23 11.16 -8.82 -15.79
CA ALA A 23 11.00 -10.22 -16.21
C ALA A 23 12.32 -10.92 -16.57
N ASP A 24 13.36 -10.15 -16.90
CA ASP A 24 14.68 -10.68 -17.22
C ASP A 24 15.60 -10.79 -15.99
N ASP A 25 15.13 -10.39 -14.80
CA ASP A 25 15.81 -10.52 -13.52
C ASP A 25 15.12 -11.58 -12.65
N PRO A 26 15.76 -12.76 -12.43
CA PRO A 26 15.16 -13.82 -11.62
C PRO A 26 14.87 -13.44 -10.16
N ASP A 27 15.63 -12.53 -9.57
CA ASP A 27 15.40 -12.05 -8.21
C ASP A 27 14.17 -11.13 -8.18
N SER A 28 13.98 -10.32 -9.22
CA SER A 28 12.79 -9.47 -9.37
C SER A 28 11.52 -10.31 -9.49
N GLU A 29 11.52 -11.31 -10.38
CA GLU A 29 10.40 -12.23 -10.55
C GLU A 29 10.12 -13.02 -9.26
N ALA A 30 11.15 -13.56 -8.62
CA ALA A 30 10.99 -14.33 -7.38
C ALA A 30 10.38 -13.49 -6.26
N LEU A 31 10.78 -12.23 -6.10
CA LEU A 31 10.22 -11.33 -5.11
C LEU A 31 8.77 -10.93 -5.45
N ALA A 32 8.47 -10.67 -6.73
CA ALA A 32 7.11 -10.38 -7.19
C ALA A 32 6.15 -11.52 -6.87
N ARG A 33 6.54 -12.75 -7.18
CA ARG A 33 5.76 -13.96 -6.86
C ARG A 33 5.63 -14.19 -5.37
N PHE A 34 6.71 -14.00 -4.61
CA PHE A 34 6.69 -14.09 -3.15
C PHE A 34 5.69 -13.10 -2.56
N TYR A 35 5.69 -11.85 -3.02
CA TYR A 35 4.76 -10.83 -2.58
C TYR A 35 3.31 -11.19 -2.94
N ALA A 36 3.08 -11.59 -4.20
CA ALA A 36 1.76 -11.98 -4.66
C ALA A 36 1.17 -13.13 -3.83
N VAL A 37 1.95 -14.19 -3.58
CA VAL A 37 1.52 -15.31 -2.70
C VAL A 37 1.26 -14.83 -1.28
N SER A 38 2.15 -14.00 -0.73
CA SER A 38 2.04 -13.50 0.64
C SER A 38 0.81 -12.61 0.86
N ARG A 39 0.43 -11.83 -0.16
CA ARG A 39 -0.74 -10.94 -0.13
C ARG A 39 -1.97 -11.53 -0.81
N GLN A 40 -1.87 -12.75 -1.33
CA GLN A 40 -2.96 -13.42 -2.04
C GLN A 40 -3.43 -12.60 -3.27
N ILE A 41 -2.48 -12.02 -3.98
CA ILE A 41 -2.73 -11.28 -5.22
C ILE A 41 -2.83 -12.30 -6.36
N PRO A 42 -3.91 -12.28 -7.16
CA PRO A 42 -4.09 -13.19 -8.30
C PRO A 42 -2.91 -13.14 -9.29
N GLU A 43 -2.56 -14.29 -9.87
CA GLU A 43 -1.43 -14.41 -10.80
C GLU A 43 -1.54 -13.46 -12.00
N ASN A 44 -2.75 -13.22 -12.49
CA ASN A 44 -3.02 -12.33 -13.63
C ASN A 44 -2.85 -10.82 -13.28
N ARG A 45 -2.47 -10.51 -12.05
CA ARG A 45 -2.08 -9.17 -11.58
C ARG A 45 -0.57 -8.94 -11.59
N LEU A 46 0.21 -9.95 -11.94
CA LEU A 46 1.64 -9.83 -12.13
C LEU A 46 1.94 -9.33 -13.55
N CYS A 47 2.73 -8.28 -13.66
CA CYS A 47 3.11 -7.66 -14.92
C CYS A 47 4.63 -7.65 -15.04
N GLY A 48 5.18 -8.56 -15.82
CA GLY A 48 6.61 -8.60 -16.13
C GLY A 48 6.94 -7.71 -17.32
N VAL A 49 7.92 -6.83 -17.16
CA VAL A 49 8.47 -6.02 -18.25
C VAL A 49 9.90 -6.45 -18.52
N SER A 50 10.26 -6.53 -19.80
CA SER A 50 11.58 -6.97 -20.25
C SER A 50 12.41 -5.80 -20.72
N GLY A 51 13.69 -5.78 -20.34
CA GLY A 51 14.65 -4.77 -20.76
C GLY A 51 15.95 -4.87 -19.97
N SER A 52 16.94 -4.17 -20.46
CA SER A 52 18.17 -3.91 -19.71
C SER A 52 18.24 -2.42 -19.48
N TRP A 53 18.11 -2.01 -18.24
CA TRP A 53 18.05 -0.61 -17.87
C TRP A 53 19.26 -0.18 -17.07
N GLU A 54 19.63 1.07 -17.25
CA GLU A 54 20.39 1.81 -16.26
C GLU A 54 19.45 2.32 -15.17
N ASP A 55 19.98 2.77 -14.06
CA ASP A 55 19.22 3.28 -12.92
C ASP A 55 18.39 4.53 -13.26
N SER A 56 18.78 5.24 -14.32
CA SER A 56 18.10 6.42 -14.86
C SER A 56 17.78 6.21 -16.32
N LEU A 57 16.55 6.50 -16.73
CA LEU A 57 16.10 6.39 -18.12
C LEU A 57 15.81 7.75 -18.72
N SER A 58 15.98 7.90 -20.04
CA SER A 58 15.33 8.96 -20.78
C SER A 58 13.80 8.76 -20.71
N TRP A 59 13.04 9.83 -21.02
CA TRP A 59 11.58 9.70 -21.11
C TRP A 59 11.16 8.72 -22.20
N GLU A 60 11.83 8.73 -23.33
CA GLU A 60 11.56 7.87 -24.47
C GLU A 60 11.81 6.39 -24.11
N ASP A 61 12.91 6.09 -23.42
CA ASP A 61 13.22 4.73 -22.98
C ASP A 61 12.24 4.26 -21.89
N PHE A 62 11.89 5.12 -20.95
CA PHE A 62 10.88 4.84 -19.93
C PHE A 62 9.53 4.52 -20.57
N ASP A 63 9.08 5.36 -21.51
CA ASP A 63 7.82 5.15 -22.21
C ASP A 63 7.81 3.84 -23.02
N ALA A 64 8.89 3.58 -23.72
CA ALA A 64 8.99 2.39 -24.57
C ALA A 64 9.16 1.08 -23.81
N THR A 65 9.87 1.08 -22.67
CA THR A 65 10.31 -0.16 -22.01
C THR A 65 9.62 -0.43 -20.67
N ILE A 66 9.06 0.58 -20.02
CA ILE A 66 8.36 0.45 -18.75
C ILE A 66 6.89 0.82 -18.88
N ARG A 67 6.59 2.09 -19.21
CA ARG A 67 5.21 2.59 -19.19
C ARG A 67 4.34 1.92 -20.24
N GLY A 68 4.78 1.86 -21.49
CA GLY A 68 4.00 1.23 -22.57
C GLY A 68 3.71 -0.25 -22.32
N PRO A 69 4.70 -1.09 -21.98
CA PRO A 69 4.47 -2.47 -21.60
C PRO A 69 3.55 -2.62 -20.38
N TRP A 70 3.71 -1.77 -19.33
CA TRP A 70 2.81 -1.79 -18.18
C TRP A 70 1.37 -1.42 -18.57
N GLU A 71 1.17 -0.36 -19.34
CA GLU A 71 -0.16 0.04 -19.84
C GLU A 71 -0.84 -1.09 -20.64
N ALA A 72 -0.06 -1.94 -21.32
CA ALA A 72 -0.59 -3.08 -22.07
C ALA A 72 -1.08 -4.23 -21.15
N CYS A 73 -0.51 -4.39 -19.95
CA CYS A 73 -0.95 -5.38 -18.97
C CYS A 73 -1.79 -4.78 -17.84
N ARG A 74 -1.97 -3.47 -17.83
CA ARG A 74 -2.73 -2.79 -16.79
C ARG A 74 -4.20 -3.17 -16.82
N ARG A 75 -4.74 -3.42 -15.63
CA ARG A 75 -6.18 -3.63 -15.43
C ARG A 75 -6.85 -2.31 -15.05
N GLU A 76 -8.08 -2.13 -15.49
CA GLU A 76 -8.83 -0.87 -15.27
C GLU A 76 -9.16 -0.63 -13.78
N ASP A 77 -9.23 -1.70 -13.01
CA ASP A 77 -9.54 -1.70 -11.58
C ASP A 77 -8.29 -1.61 -10.68
N THR A 78 -7.14 -1.22 -11.24
CA THR A 78 -5.89 -1.07 -10.48
C THR A 78 -5.88 0.24 -9.71
N ASP A 79 -5.80 0.15 -8.37
CA ASP A 79 -5.64 1.28 -7.45
C ASP A 79 -4.23 1.33 -6.85
N VAL A 80 -3.59 0.16 -6.75
CA VAL A 80 -2.26 0.01 -6.13
C VAL A 80 -1.29 -0.62 -7.12
N LEU A 81 -0.13 0.01 -7.26
CA LEU A 81 0.97 -0.51 -8.08
C LEU A 81 2.22 -0.71 -7.22
N VAL A 82 2.72 -1.92 -7.21
CA VAL A 82 3.95 -2.28 -6.50
C VAL A 82 5.05 -2.57 -7.49
N LEU A 83 6.09 -1.75 -7.47
CA LEU A 83 7.30 -1.98 -8.24
C LEU A 83 8.23 -2.89 -7.47
N VAL A 84 8.94 -3.75 -8.17
CA VAL A 84 9.91 -4.66 -7.56
C VAL A 84 11.33 -4.29 -8.00
N ARG A 85 12.31 -4.60 -7.15
CA ARG A 85 13.74 -4.41 -7.45
C ARG A 85 14.09 -4.87 -8.87
N GLY A 86 15.16 -4.31 -9.44
CA GLY A 86 15.56 -4.58 -10.84
C GLY A 86 14.95 -3.61 -11.85
N LEU A 87 13.94 -2.82 -11.44
CA LEU A 87 13.41 -1.72 -12.24
C LEU A 87 14.19 -0.42 -11.98
N PRO A 88 14.30 0.48 -12.97
CA PRO A 88 14.98 1.78 -12.79
C PRO A 88 14.31 2.65 -11.74
N TYR A 89 15.03 3.63 -11.21
CA TYR A 89 14.58 4.47 -10.11
C TYR A 89 14.03 5.83 -10.57
N ARG A 90 14.56 6.38 -11.65
CA ARG A 90 14.20 7.72 -12.09
C ARG A 90 14.16 7.86 -13.61
N VAL A 91 13.38 8.82 -14.04
CA VAL A 91 13.23 9.23 -15.43
C VAL A 91 13.83 10.63 -15.58
N GLU A 92 14.71 10.79 -16.55
CA GLU A 92 15.32 12.08 -16.87
C GLU A 92 14.39 12.89 -17.77
N LEU A 93 14.08 14.09 -17.32
CA LEU A 93 13.34 15.09 -18.07
C LEU A 93 14.28 16.25 -18.42
N PRO A 94 13.94 17.10 -19.38
CA PRO A 94 14.87 18.16 -19.85
C PRO A 94 15.43 19.07 -18.78
N THR A 95 14.74 19.22 -17.65
CA THR A 95 15.11 20.17 -16.59
C THR A 95 15.17 19.58 -15.18
N PHE A 96 14.72 18.33 -14.98
CA PHE A 96 14.69 17.67 -13.67
C PHE A 96 14.55 16.15 -13.83
N TRP A 97 14.61 15.41 -12.71
CA TRP A 97 14.28 13.99 -12.65
C TRP A 97 12.96 13.77 -11.93
N VAL A 98 12.24 12.78 -12.36
CA VAL A 98 11.07 12.26 -11.66
C VAL A 98 11.32 10.80 -11.27
N SER A 99 10.80 10.33 -10.14
CA SER A 99 10.87 8.91 -9.83
C SER A 99 9.98 8.10 -10.78
N VAL A 100 10.37 6.86 -11.07
CA VAL A 100 9.54 5.95 -11.87
C VAL A 100 8.17 5.76 -11.21
N GLU A 101 8.15 5.66 -9.88
CA GLU A 101 6.92 5.60 -9.08
C GLU A 101 6.01 6.79 -9.36
N ALA A 102 6.55 8.00 -9.26
CA ALA A 102 5.78 9.23 -9.47
C ALA A 102 5.34 9.39 -10.93
N ALA A 103 6.12 8.90 -11.89
CA ALA A 103 5.76 8.91 -13.31
C ALA A 103 4.61 7.95 -13.63
N LEU A 104 4.51 6.82 -12.89
CA LEU A 104 3.42 5.83 -13.02
C LEU A 104 2.19 6.17 -12.17
N GLN A 105 2.36 6.96 -11.12
CA GLN A 105 1.31 7.31 -10.16
C GLN A 105 0.18 8.16 -10.75
N VAL A 106 0.51 9.02 -11.69
CA VAL A 106 -0.43 9.95 -12.31
C VAL A 106 -0.94 9.38 -13.62
N GLY A 107 -1.79 8.40 -13.59
CA GLY A 107 -2.66 7.88 -14.63
C GLY A 107 -2.28 7.98 -16.10
N ARG A 108 -3.17 7.50 -16.93
CA ARG A 108 -3.08 7.60 -18.39
C ARG A 108 -3.16 9.05 -18.81
N GLY A 109 -2.26 9.52 -19.64
CA GLY A 109 -2.43 10.79 -20.33
C GLY A 109 -1.26 11.77 -20.28
N LEU A 110 -0.20 11.47 -19.53
CA LEU A 110 1.02 12.26 -19.65
C LEU A 110 1.84 11.74 -20.84
N GLY A 111 1.73 12.40 -21.97
CA GLY A 111 2.60 12.19 -23.12
C GLY A 111 3.93 12.95 -22.99
N SER A 112 4.90 12.70 -23.87
CA SER A 112 6.19 13.40 -23.87
C SER A 112 6.03 14.92 -23.98
N GLY A 113 5.04 15.41 -24.75
CA GLY A 113 4.74 16.83 -24.89
C GLY A 113 4.19 17.47 -23.61
N ASP A 114 3.44 16.70 -22.82
CA ASP A 114 2.88 17.18 -21.55
C ASP A 114 3.96 17.29 -20.48
N VAL A 115 4.89 16.35 -20.48
CA VAL A 115 6.08 16.35 -19.64
C VAL A 115 6.97 17.55 -19.97
N GLU A 116 7.13 17.85 -21.25
CA GLU A 116 7.88 19.00 -21.71
C GLU A 116 7.22 20.31 -21.30
N LEU A 117 5.90 20.41 -21.41
CA LEU A 117 5.12 21.56 -20.94
C LEU A 117 5.20 21.70 -19.41
N ALA A 118 5.12 20.62 -18.69
CA ALA A 118 5.33 20.59 -17.25
C ALA A 118 6.73 21.09 -16.87
N GLY A 119 7.76 20.71 -17.63
CA GLY A 119 9.13 21.20 -17.47
C GLY A 119 9.34 22.67 -17.86
N GLN A 120 8.69 23.12 -18.92
CA GLN A 120 8.86 24.49 -19.47
C GLN A 120 8.07 25.57 -18.72
N GLY A 121 6.96 25.20 -18.10
CA GLY A 121 6.06 26.15 -17.43
C GLY A 121 6.66 26.88 -16.24
N GLN A 122 7.91 26.64 -15.91
CA GLN A 122 8.46 26.98 -14.64
C GLN A 122 9.87 27.56 -14.79
N GLY A 123 9.96 28.82 -14.95
CA GLY A 123 11.25 29.42 -14.69
C GLY A 123 11.81 28.86 -13.38
N LEU A 124 12.92 28.14 -13.47
CA LEU A 124 13.61 27.49 -12.38
C LEU A 124 14.21 28.46 -11.37
N SER A 125 13.43 29.41 -10.91
CA SER A 125 13.80 30.21 -9.76
C SER A 125 13.37 29.47 -8.50
N GLY A 126 14.10 28.48 -8.22
CA GLY A 126 14.55 27.98 -6.94
C GLY A 126 13.56 27.57 -5.86
N SER A 127 12.24 27.65 -5.98
CA SER A 127 11.42 27.50 -4.78
C SER A 127 10.11 26.71 -4.89
N THR A 128 9.79 26.14 -6.02
CA THR A 128 8.59 25.27 -6.15
C THR A 128 8.89 24.06 -7.01
N PRO A 129 8.36 22.89 -6.67
CA PRO A 129 8.41 21.71 -7.53
C PRO A 129 7.48 21.95 -8.72
N TYR A 130 8.01 22.16 -9.84
CA TYR A 130 7.43 22.93 -10.90
C TYR A 130 6.65 22.17 -11.93
N ALA A 131 7.02 20.95 -12.07
CA ALA A 131 6.31 20.04 -12.92
C ALA A 131 5.27 19.26 -12.15
N THR A 132 5.16 19.53 -10.88
CA THR A 132 4.35 18.73 -9.99
C THR A 132 2.89 19.10 -10.09
N VAL A 133 2.09 18.08 -10.20
CA VAL A 133 0.66 18.18 -10.00
C VAL A 133 0.41 18.24 -8.50
N ARG A 134 -0.41 19.16 -8.04
CA ARG A 134 -0.88 19.08 -6.67
C ARG A 134 -1.71 17.83 -6.53
N ASN A 135 -1.43 17.08 -5.48
CA ASN A 135 -2.15 15.87 -5.18
C ASN A 135 -3.60 16.21 -4.79
N PRO A 136 -4.60 15.79 -5.55
CA PRO A 136 -6.00 16.03 -5.21
C PRO A 136 -6.47 15.21 -4.01
N ALA A 137 -5.78 14.11 -3.71
CA ALA A 137 -6.07 13.27 -2.56
C ALA A 137 -5.47 13.82 -1.26
N VAL A 138 -4.62 14.87 -1.30
CA VAL A 138 -4.06 15.45 -0.08
C VAL A 138 -5.17 16.02 0.77
N VAL A 139 -5.42 15.31 1.81
CA VAL A 139 -6.28 15.73 2.90
C VAL A 139 -5.39 16.15 4.05
N TYR A 140 -4.48 17.09 3.75
CA TYR A 140 -3.65 17.64 4.80
C TYR A 140 -4.51 18.45 5.75
N ARG A 141 -4.58 17.98 6.97
CA ARG A 141 -5.29 18.62 8.05
C ARG A 141 -4.39 18.61 9.26
N GLY A 142 -3.84 19.76 9.57
CA GLY A 142 -3.00 19.93 10.73
C GLY A 142 -3.27 21.27 11.38
N HIS A 143 -3.09 21.33 12.70
CA HIS A 143 -2.91 22.58 13.38
C HIS A 143 -1.48 23.05 13.14
N LEU A 144 -1.31 24.19 12.51
CA LEU A 144 -0.06 24.91 12.58
C LEU A 144 -0.11 25.93 13.72
N PRO A 145 1.04 26.27 14.31
CA PRO A 145 1.12 27.38 15.23
C PRO A 145 0.47 28.63 14.64
N SER A 146 -0.17 29.44 15.46
CA SER A 146 -0.88 30.65 15.00
C SER A 146 0.01 31.70 14.33
N ASP A 147 1.30 31.61 14.55
CA ASP A 147 2.36 32.44 13.98
C ASP A 147 3.03 31.80 12.75
N PHE A 148 2.59 30.60 12.34
CA PHE A 148 3.14 29.93 11.18
C PHE A 148 2.67 30.62 9.90
N THR A 149 3.60 31.28 9.24
CA THR A 149 3.37 31.89 7.93
C THR A 149 4.02 31.05 6.84
N LEU A 150 3.22 30.60 5.88
CA LEU A 150 3.74 30.00 4.67
C LEU A 150 4.35 31.09 3.78
N SER A 151 5.61 30.93 3.45
CA SER A 151 6.36 31.89 2.64
C SER A 151 5.98 31.88 1.16
N ASN A 152 5.14 30.95 0.71
CA ASN A 152 4.76 30.82 -0.69
C ASN A 152 3.25 30.97 -0.90
N PRO A 153 2.79 32.10 -1.46
CA PRO A 153 1.37 32.39 -1.66
C PRO A 153 0.68 31.51 -2.72
N THR A 154 1.43 30.71 -3.47
CA THR A 154 0.86 29.77 -4.44
C THR A 154 0.47 28.42 -3.80
N GLN A 155 0.86 28.20 -2.56
CA GLN A 155 0.40 27.06 -1.79
C GLN A 155 -0.90 27.46 -1.09
N SER A 156 -1.99 26.80 -1.40
CA SER A 156 -3.31 27.11 -0.85
C SER A 156 -3.46 26.61 0.58
N TYR A 157 -2.55 26.94 1.46
CA TYR A 157 -2.71 26.72 2.88
C TYR A 157 -3.29 27.98 3.49
N TYR A 158 -4.34 27.82 4.23
CA TYR A 158 -4.90 28.88 5.04
C TYR A 158 -4.61 28.59 6.49
N THR A 159 -3.84 29.46 7.11
CA THR A 159 -3.76 29.49 8.56
C THR A 159 -4.96 30.25 9.06
N THR A 160 -5.88 29.60 9.74
CA THR A 160 -6.93 30.32 10.46
C THR A 160 -6.39 30.79 11.80
N THR A 161 -7.01 31.77 12.40
CA THR A 161 -6.68 32.27 13.75
C THR A 161 -6.77 31.21 14.84
N SER A 162 -7.37 30.05 14.55
CA SER A 162 -7.40 28.87 15.41
C SER A 162 -6.23 27.90 15.18
N GLY A 163 -5.31 28.23 14.25
CA GLY A 163 -4.19 27.37 13.91
C GLY A 163 -4.54 26.15 13.04
N LEU A 164 -5.79 26.03 12.62
CA LEU A 164 -6.23 24.94 11.75
C LEU A 164 -5.87 25.28 10.30
N VAL A 165 -5.03 24.49 9.68
CA VAL A 165 -4.77 24.61 8.25
C VAL A 165 -5.71 23.68 7.52
N ARG A 166 -6.69 24.26 6.87
CA ARG A 166 -7.57 23.55 5.97
C ARG A 166 -7.14 23.86 4.54
N GLN A 167 -6.76 22.83 3.81
CA GLN A 167 -6.66 22.93 2.38
C GLN A 167 -8.03 22.63 1.80
N GLU A 168 -8.76 23.67 1.39
CA GLU A 168 -9.94 23.47 0.58
C GLU A 168 -9.50 23.21 -0.85
N TRP A 169 -9.58 21.97 -1.27
CA TRP A 169 -9.57 21.64 -2.67
C TRP A 169 -10.99 21.75 -3.18
N PRO A 170 -11.18 22.49 -4.27
CA PRO A 170 -12.44 22.39 -4.96
C PRO A 170 -12.63 20.92 -5.36
N ARG A 171 -13.83 20.43 -5.22
CA ARG A 171 -14.21 19.07 -5.62
C ARG A 171 -13.88 18.88 -7.09
N GLY A 172 -13.01 17.94 -7.37
CA GLY A 172 -12.45 17.71 -8.69
C GLY A 172 -11.03 18.28 -8.85
N PHE A 173 -10.33 17.79 -9.84
CA PHE A 173 -9.03 18.32 -10.26
C PHE A 173 -9.20 19.76 -10.73
N GLU A 174 -9.38 20.71 -9.82
CA GLU A 174 -9.18 22.08 -10.21
C GLU A 174 -7.69 22.31 -10.37
N ARG A 175 -7.33 22.29 -11.59
CA ARG A 175 -6.05 22.70 -12.12
C ARG A 175 -5.70 24.05 -11.55
N GLN A 176 -4.52 24.19 -11.01
CA GLN A 176 -3.93 25.53 -10.93
C GLN A 176 -3.87 26.12 -12.33
N ASP A 177 -3.96 27.42 -12.43
CA ASP A 177 -4.16 28.14 -13.70
C ASP A 177 -3.25 27.71 -14.85
N ARG A 178 -2.07 27.14 -14.56
CA ARG A 178 -1.14 26.63 -15.58
C ARG A 178 -1.48 25.25 -16.15
N TRP A 179 -2.27 24.48 -15.43
CA TRP A 179 -2.75 23.19 -15.89
C TRP A 179 -4.09 23.30 -16.61
N ARG A 180 -4.79 24.43 -16.45
CA ARG A 180 -6.04 24.71 -17.17
C ARG A 180 -5.86 24.74 -18.68
N ASP A 181 -4.67 25.17 -19.11
CA ASP A 181 -4.33 25.28 -20.52
C ASP A 181 -3.51 24.09 -21.04
N ALA A 182 -3.23 23.12 -20.19
CA ALA A 182 -2.52 21.93 -20.59
C ALA A 182 -3.42 21.02 -21.45
N PRO A 183 -2.90 20.43 -22.53
CA PRO A 183 -3.70 19.64 -23.48
C PRO A 183 -4.10 18.27 -22.93
N TYR A 184 -3.80 17.93 -21.69
CA TYR A 184 -4.12 16.65 -21.07
C TYR A 184 -5.07 16.79 -19.90
N GLU A 185 -5.98 15.88 -19.83
CA GLU A 185 -6.75 15.61 -18.63
C GLU A 185 -5.98 14.58 -17.82
N LEU A 186 -5.66 14.91 -16.56
CA LEU A 186 -5.37 13.86 -15.62
C LEU A 186 -6.68 13.06 -15.54
N SER A 187 -6.72 11.90 -16.15
CA SER A 187 -7.78 10.95 -15.91
C SER A 187 -7.86 10.78 -14.40
N GLY A 188 -9.03 10.66 -13.80
CA GLY A 188 -9.21 10.61 -12.35
C GLY A 188 -8.53 9.41 -11.66
N GLU A 189 -7.56 8.79 -12.30
CA GLU A 189 -6.80 7.63 -11.86
C GLU A 189 -5.53 8.12 -11.17
N LEU A 190 -5.55 8.06 -9.85
CA LEU A 190 -4.40 8.27 -9.00
C LEU A 190 -4.06 6.95 -8.32
N LEU A 191 -2.87 6.41 -8.58
CA LEU A 191 -2.43 5.16 -8.01
C LEU A 191 -1.67 5.38 -6.70
N VAL A 192 -1.86 4.48 -5.75
CA VAL A 192 -0.91 4.26 -4.67
C VAL A 192 0.28 3.49 -5.25
N VAL A 193 1.47 4.08 -5.22
CA VAL A 193 2.66 3.43 -5.78
C VAL A 193 3.74 3.29 -4.72
N SER A 194 4.33 2.10 -4.61
CA SER A 194 5.47 1.84 -3.73
C SER A 194 6.44 0.87 -4.39
N ARG A 195 7.57 0.64 -3.72
CA ARG A 195 8.60 -0.29 -4.21
C ARG A 195 9.00 -1.31 -3.14
N LEU A 196 9.16 -2.55 -3.56
CA LEU A 196 9.82 -3.61 -2.78
C LEU A 196 11.27 -3.72 -3.24
N ASP A 197 12.14 -2.99 -2.56
CA ASP A 197 13.57 -2.94 -2.86
C ASP A 197 14.37 -2.58 -1.62
N ALA A 198 15.65 -2.87 -1.62
CA ALA A 198 16.60 -2.52 -0.58
C ALA A 198 18.03 -2.85 -1.05
N TRP A 199 19.03 -2.81 -0.16
CA TRP A 199 20.41 -3.15 -0.52
C TRP A 199 20.57 -4.59 -1.00
N THR A 200 19.84 -5.54 -0.41
CA THR A 200 19.90 -6.95 -0.79
C THR A 200 18.51 -7.51 -1.07
N TYR A 201 18.46 -8.67 -1.71
CA TYR A 201 17.22 -9.42 -1.91
C TYR A 201 16.54 -9.78 -0.56
N GLU A 202 17.34 -10.15 0.44
CA GLU A 202 16.85 -10.49 1.77
C GLU A 202 16.23 -9.28 2.47
N ASP A 203 16.84 -8.11 2.36
CA ASP A 203 16.28 -6.87 2.92
C ASP A 203 14.95 -6.50 2.22
N ALA A 204 14.89 -6.63 0.89
CA ALA A 204 13.67 -6.38 0.14
C ALA A 204 12.55 -7.38 0.51
N THR A 205 12.88 -8.66 0.68
CA THR A 205 11.95 -9.70 1.15
C THR A 205 11.47 -9.40 2.58
N ALA A 206 12.33 -8.83 3.42
CA ALA A 206 11.99 -8.47 4.79
C ALA A 206 10.91 -7.38 4.87
N LEU A 207 10.75 -6.52 3.86
CA LEU A 207 9.64 -5.56 3.79
C LEU A 207 8.29 -6.27 3.86
N VAL A 208 8.14 -7.35 3.08
CA VAL A 208 6.91 -8.15 3.04
C VAL A 208 6.68 -8.90 4.35
N THR A 209 7.70 -9.60 4.84
CA THR A 209 7.55 -10.40 6.06
C THR A 209 7.30 -9.57 7.31
N ARG A 210 7.93 -8.39 7.43
CA ARG A 210 7.68 -7.46 8.54
C ARG A 210 6.30 -6.83 8.46
N ALA A 211 5.79 -6.56 7.26
CA ALA A 211 4.43 -6.04 7.07
C ALA A 211 3.39 -7.05 7.56
N LEU A 212 3.51 -8.33 7.17
CA LEU A 212 2.63 -9.40 7.64
C LEU A 212 2.74 -9.63 9.14
N GLN A 213 3.97 -9.64 9.69
CA GLN A 213 4.19 -9.75 11.12
C GLN A 213 3.54 -8.60 11.89
N ALA A 214 3.62 -7.38 11.38
CA ALA A 214 3.00 -6.23 12.00
C ALA A 214 1.46 -6.35 12.07
N GLU A 215 0.84 -6.86 11.02
CA GLU A 215 -0.61 -7.08 11.00
C GLU A 215 -1.04 -8.22 11.94
N GLU A 216 -0.20 -9.25 12.13
CA GLU A 216 -0.48 -10.35 13.04
C GLU A 216 -0.31 -9.96 14.52
N GLU A 217 0.76 -9.21 14.85
CA GLU A 217 1.16 -8.97 16.24
C GLU A 217 0.64 -7.66 16.82
N VAL A 218 0.13 -6.73 16.01
CA VAL A 218 -0.20 -5.35 16.41
C VAL A 218 0.94 -4.71 17.20
N PRO A 219 1.93 -4.17 16.52
CA PRO A 219 3.21 -3.83 17.12
C PRO A 219 3.11 -2.69 18.12
N THR A 220 4.02 -2.67 19.09
CA THR A 220 4.19 -1.60 20.07
C THR A 220 5.53 -0.93 19.92
N GLY A 221 5.59 0.37 20.19
CA GLY A 221 6.80 1.19 20.12
C GLY A 221 6.43 2.67 20.09
N THR A 222 7.41 3.52 20.22
CA THR A 222 7.22 4.97 20.23
C THR A 222 7.15 5.52 18.81
N TRP A 223 6.19 6.40 18.56
CA TRP A 223 6.12 7.21 17.34
C TRP A 223 7.00 8.43 17.52
N LEU A 224 8.23 8.36 17.03
CA LEU A 224 9.27 9.33 17.29
C LEU A 224 9.38 10.35 16.16
N CYS A 225 9.18 11.61 16.49
CA CYS A 225 9.54 12.74 15.65
C CYS A 225 10.68 13.52 16.31
N MET A 226 11.70 13.87 15.54
CA MET A 226 12.85 14.64 16.01
C MET A 226 13.08 15.84 15.11
N ALA A 227 13.38 16.98 15.71
CA ALA A 227 13.74 18.19 14.99
C ALA A 227 14.88 17.93 14.00
N ALA A 228 14.84 18.60 12.88
CA ALA A 228 15.87 18.49 11.87
C ALA A 228 17.22 19.02 12.36
N ALA A 229 18.30 18.47 11.82
CA ALA A 229 19.67 18.86 12.15
C ALA A 229 20.02 20.30 11.71
N ASP A 230 19.28 20.82 10.74
CA ASP A 230 19.46 22.17 10.21
C ASP A 230 18.15 22.79 9.70
N SER A 231 18.15 24.11 9.54
CA SER A 231 16.96 24.86 9.14
C SER A 231 16.50 24.56 7.71
N ALA A 232 17.35 24.07 6.83
CA ALA A 232 16.97 23.70 5.47
C ALA A 232 16.07 22.44 5.47
N ARG A 233 16.26 21.56 6.46
CA ARG A 233 15.49 20.31 6.64
C ARG A 233 14.37 20.43 7.65
N GLY A 234 14.26 21.58 8.34
CA GLY A 234 13.29 21.86 9.39
C GLY A 234 11.85 22.24 9.00
N PRO A 235 11.45 22.39 7.71
CA PRO A 235 10.07 22.80 7.40
C PRO A 235 8.97 21.87 7.91
N ARG A 236 9.30 20.58 8.22
CA ARG A 236 8.35 19.60 8.76
C ARG A 236 8.28 19.61 10.30
N ASP A 237 9.20 20.27 10.99
CA ASP A 237 9.28 20.25 12.46
C ASP A 237 7.97 20.67 13.15
N PRO A 238 7.29 21.77 12.76
CA PRO A 238 6.01 22.14 13.35
C PRO A 238 4.90 21.11 13.11
N GLU A 239 4.92 20.43 11.97
CA GLU A 239 3.97 19.36 11.65
C GLU A 239 4.21 18.13 12.51
N CYS A 240 5.48 17.78 12.74
CA CYS A 240 5.90 16.69 13.61
C CYS A 240 5.46 16.94 15.06
N GLU A 241 5.71 18.13 15.60
CA GLU A 241 5.24 18.50 16.94
C GLU A 241 3.72 18.39 17.06
N PHE A 242 3.00 18.86 16.05
CA PHE A 242 1.55 18.74 16.00
C PHE A 242 1.10 17.27 15.94
N ALA A 243 1.67 16.46 15.04
CA ALA A 243 1.31 15.06 14.87
C ALA A 243 1.53 14.27 16.18
N VAL A 244 2.66 14.46 16.85
CA VAL A 244 2.95 13.83 18.13
C VAL A 244 1.92 14.22 19.19
N ARG A 245 1.57 15.50 19.29
CA ARG A 245 0.54 15.92 20.23
C ARG A 245 -0.78 15.23 19.96
N LYS A 246 -1.18 15.09 18.70
CA LYS A 246 -2.44 14.41 18.34
C LYS A 246 -2.38 12.90 18.59
N LEU A 247 -1.26 12.26 18.35
CA LEU A 247 -1.06 10.85 18.71
C LEU A 247 -1.22 10.63 20.21
N LEU A 248 -0.65 11.52 21.05
CA LEU A 248 -0.80 11.47 22.50
C LEU A 248 -2.26 11.68 22.95
N GLU A 249 -3.01 12.58 22.29
CA GLU A 249 -4.44 12.82 22.58
C GLU A 249 -5.29 11.55 22.36
N ILE A 250 -4.92 10.68 21.44
CA ILE A 250 -5.60 9.40 21.16
C ILE A 250 -4.98 8.21 21.90
N GLY A 251 -4.05 8.47 22.82
CA GLY A 251 -3.42 7.42 23.65
C GLY A 251 -2.29 6.64 22.98
N VAL A 252 -1.77 7.11 21.86
CA VAL A 252 -0.62 6.51 21.18
C VAL A 252 0.66 7.00 21.84
N ASP A 253 1.61 6.09 22.10
CA ASP A 253 2.93 6.44 22.63
C ASP A 253 3.75 7.20 21.59
N ALA A 254 3.87 8.51 21.74
CA ALA A 254 4.55 9.37 20.79
C ALA A 254 5.47 10.38 21.49
N THR A 255 6.55 10.75 20.82
CA THR A 255 7.55 11.67 21.38
C THR A 255 8.01 12.67 20.32
N TRP A 256 7.98 13.95 20.68
CA TRP A 256 8.63 15.03 19.96
C TRP A 256 9.93 15.41 20.66
N LEU A 257 11.05 15.35 19.93
CA LEU A 257 12.36 15.83 20.39
C LEU A 257 12.66 17.17 19.71
N PRO A 258 12.66 18.29 20.45
CA PRO A 258 12.79 19.64 19.88
C PRO A 258 14.24 19.98 19.46
N THR A 259 15.17 19.07 19.68
CA THR A 259 16.56 19.20 19.26
C THR A 259 17.02 17.92 18.58
N HIS A 260 17.86 18.10 17.54
CA HIS A 260 18.44 16.95 16.89
C HIS A 260 19.42 16.23 17.83
N ASP A 261 19.12 14.99 18.16
CA ASP A 261 19.95 14.13 18.99
C ASP A 261 20.06 12.75 18.33
N ALA A 262 21.28 12.34 18.03
CA ALA A 262 21.56 11.05 17.42
C ALA A 262 21.75 9.91 18.45
N SER A 263 21.63 10.17 19.75
CA SER A 263 21.92 9.22 20.83
C SER A 263 20.67 8.42 21.27
N LEU A 264 19.91 7.89 20.30
CA LEU A 264 18.66 7.15 20.55
C LEU A 264 18.87 5.64 20.61
N GLU A 265 20.02 5.18 21.05
CA GLU A 265 20.39 3.76 21.08
C GLU A 265 19.39 2.93 21.91
N GLY A 266 18.91 1.84 21.31
CA GLY A 266 17.99 0.88 21.93
C GLY A 266 16.53 1.35 22.06
N HIS A 267 16.17 2.54 21.58
CA HIS A 267 14.77 2.96 21.57
C HIS A 267 13.98 2.13 20.56
N ARG A 268 12.89 1.51 21.04
CA ARG A 268 11.95 0.79 20.18
C ARG A 268 10.98 1.76 19.54
N VAL A 269 10.99 1.83 18.20
CA VAL A 269 10.23 2.82 17.43
C VAL A 269 9.26 2.17 16.45
N LEU A 270 8.07 2.77 16.30
CA LEU A 270 7.08 2.50 15.24
C LEU A 270 7.09 3.56 14.16
N ALA A 271 7.62 4.73 14.45
CA ALA A 271 7.92 5.73 13.46
C ALA A 271 9.18 6.49 13.82
N TYR A 272 9.92 6.91 12.82
CA TYR A 272 11.07 7.79 13.00
C TYR A 272 11.08 8.84 11.89
N LEU A 273 10.64 10.05 12.22
CA LEU A 273 10.64 11.21 11.33
C LEU A 273 11.67 12.23 11.79
N THR A 274 12.50 12.70 10.86
CA THR A 274 13.52 13.74 11.12
C THR A 274 13.96 14.41 9.80
N GLY A 275 15.02 15.21 9.87
CA GLY A 275 15.69 15.80 8.71
C GLY A 275 17.20 15.98 8.94
N ALA A 276 18.02 15.14 8.32
CA ALA A 276 19.47 15.24 8.42
C ALA A 276 20.18 14.62 7.21
N ALA A 277 21.30 15.20 6.81
CA ALA A 277 22.10 14.65 5.72
C ALA A 277 22.74 13.31 6.09
N ASN A 278 23.14 13.15 7.34
CA ASN A 278 23.82 11.93 7.81
C ASN A 278 23.25 11.47 9.15
N LEU A 279 22.61 10.30 9.13
CA LEU A 279 22.00 9.65 10.29
C LEU A 279 22.58 8.24 10.57
N LYS A 280 23.64 7.83 9.87
CA LYS A 280 24.10 6.42 9.84
C LYS A 280 24.10 5.76 11.22
N GLY A 281 24.82 6.33 12.19
CA GLY A 281 24.91 5.75 13.54
C GLY A 281 23.60 5.79 14.32
N ALA A 282 22.78 6.82 14.12
CA ALA A 282 21.50 6.95 14.81
C ALA A 282 20.49 5.89 14.32
N ILE A 283 20.48 5.62 13.01
CA ILE A 283 19.59 4.59 12.41
C ILE A 283 19.93 3.21 12.95
N ASP A 284 21.22 2.85 12.94
CA ASP A 284 21.67 1.52 13.33
C ASP A 284 21.47 1.25 14.83
N GLY A 285 21.33 2.29 15.65
CA GLY A 285 21.11 2.19 17.09
C GLY A 285 19.65 2.05 17.52
N LEU A 286 18.68 2.27 16.64
CA LEU A 286 17.26 2.13 16.93
C LEU A 286 16.78 0.67 16.83
N ASP A 287 15.80 0.30 17.65
CA ASP A 287 15.04 -0.96 17.51
C ASP A 287 13.74 -0.69 16.76
N TYR A 288 13.72 -1.00 15.47
CA TYR A 288 12.52 -0.83 14.64
C TYR A 288 11.54 -1.98 14.85
N ALA A 289 10.37 -1.68 15.37
CA ALA A 289 9.29 -2.66 15.46
C ALA A 289 8.77 -3.06 14.07
N PRO A 290 8.27 -4.29 13.87
CA PRO A 290 7.52 -4.61 12.66
C PRO A 290 6.42 -3.56 12.42
N GLY A 291 6.26 -3.10 11.18
CA GLY A 291 5.35 -2.00 10.85
C GLY A 291 5.95 -0.60 10.97
N ALA A 292 7.21 -0.46 11.40
CA ALA A 292 7.83 0.85 11.57
C ALA A 292 8.04 1.60 10.24
N LEU A 293 7.66 2.88 10.25
CA LEU A 293 7.83 3.83 9.15
C LEU A 293 8.96 4.81 9.45
N ALA A 294 9.91 4.94 8.53
CA ALA A 294 10.98 5.94 8.61
C ALA A 294 10.87 6.98 7.49
N ASP A 295 11.14 8.24 7.82
CA ASP A 295 11.15 9.32 6.83
C ASP A 295 12.13 10.42 7.25
N ASN A 296 13.17 10.60 6.46
CA ASN A 296 14.23 11.57 6.70
C ASN A 296 14.26 12.61 5.59
N ILE A 297 13.96 13.86 5.92
CA ILE A 297 14.13 14.94 4.95
C ILE A 297 15.61 15.08 4.62
N THR A 298 16.00 14.55 3.47
CA THR A 298 17.34 14.69 2.91
C THR A 298 17.31 14.48 1.41
N SER A 299 18.27 15.07 0.71
CA SER A 299 18.41 14.87 -0.73
C SER A 299 19.00 13.51 -1.04
N PHE A 300 18.65 12.95 -2.20
CA PHE A 300 19.29 11.75 -2.73
C PHE A 300 19.14 10.48 -1.90
N GLY A 301 18.24 10.45 -0.91
CA GLY A 301 18.05 9.25 -0.07
C GLY A 301 17.63 8.00 -0.84
N ALA A 302 17.01 8.16 -2.01
CA ALA A 302 16.54 7.09 -2.87
C ALA A 302 17.24 7.05 -4.25
N VAL A 303 18.42 7.66 -4.37
CA VAL A 303 19.19 7.52 -5.62
C VAL A 303 19.82 6.13 -5.71
N PRO A 304 19.98 5.60 -6.93
CA PRO A 304 20.56 4.28 -7.15
C PRO A 304 21.92 4.07 -6.48
N ASP A 305 22.80 5.07 -6.57
CA ASP A 305 24.14 5.02 -5.98
C ASP A 305 24.12 4.81 -4.45
N ASN A 306 23.01 5.07 -3.80
CA ASN A 306 22.81 4.84 -2.37
C ASN A 306 22.17 3.47 -2.06
N PHE A 307 21.74 2.70 -3.05
CA PHE A 307 21.14 1.37 -2.90
C PHE A 307 22.15 0.22 -2.93
N CYS A 308 23.34 0.47 -2.48
CA CYS A 308 24.43 -0.49 -2.42
C CYS A 308 25.04 -0.50 -1.02
N GLU A 309 25.14 -1.68 -0.41
CA GLU A 309 25.68 -1.85 0.96
C GLU A 309 27.12 -1.33 1.12
N THR A 310 27.90 -1.42 0.05
CA THR A 310 29.32 -1.03 0.06
C THR A 310 29.59 0.34 -0.54
N CYS A 311 28.55 1.02 -1.03
CA CYS A 311 28.68 2.35 -1.61
C CYS A 311 28.93 3.43 -0.56
N GLU A 312 29.66 4.47 -0.94
CA GLU A 312 29.70 5.69 -0.14
C GLU A 312 28.41 6.47 -0.34
N GLU A 313 27.53 6.42 0.65
CA GLU A 313 26.32 7.24 0.66
C GLU A 313 26.68 8.73 0.68
N SER A 314 26.21 9.49 -0.30
CA SER A 314 26.35 10.94 -0.32
C SER A 314 25.53 11.60 0.79
N GLN A 315 24.33 11.10 1.01
CA GLN A 315 23.44 11.37 2.12
C GLN A 315 22.81 10.05 2.56
N THR A 316 22.10 10.04 3.67
CA THR A 316 21.56 8.80 4.26
C THR A 316 20.60 8.09 3.30
N SER A 317 20.93 6.87 2.93
CA SER A 317 20.08 6.00 2.10
C SER A 317 18.83 5.56 2.84
N ILE A 318 17.69 5.54 2.15
CA ILE A 318 16.45 4.96 2.71
C ILE A 318 16.56 3.44 2.88
N ALA A 319 17.35 2.75 2.07
CA ALA A 319 17.60 1.32 2.21
C ALA A 319 18.31 0.99 3.53
N ARG A 320 19.05 1.93 4.15
CA ARG A 320 19.66 1.75 5.45
C ARG A 320 18.63 1.57 6.56
N PHE A 321 17.50 2.29 6.50
CA PHE A 321 16.40 2.09 7.45
C PHE A 321 15.83 0.67 7.33
N ILE A 322 15.71 0.17 6.11
CA ILE A 322 15.20 -1.20 5.87
C ILE A 322 16.19 -2.23 6.43
N ARG A 323 17.50 -2.06 6.19
CA ARG A 323 18.54 -2.91 6.75
C ARG A 323 18.52 -2.88 8.29
N ALA A 324 18.25 -1.72 8.89
CA ALA A 324 18.17 -1.56 10.35
C ALA A 324 16.88 -2.13 10.97
N GLY A 325 15.89 -2.50 10.16
CA GLY A 325 14.67 -3.15 10.65
C GLY A 325 13.35 -2.45 10.32
N ALA A 326 13.37 -1.23 9.77
CA ALA A 326 12.14 -0.55 9.36
C ALA A 326 11.35 -1.36 8.32
N SER A 327 10.03 -1.29 8.36
CA SER A 327 9.12 -1.92 7.40
C SER A 327 8.81 -1.02 6.23
N ALA A 328 9.10 0.27 6.35
CA ALA A 328 8.95 1.24 5.28
C ALA A 328 9.92 2.40 5.45
N ALA A 329 10.35 2.99 4.34
CA ALA A 329 11.13 4.21 4.34
C ALA A 329 10.81 5.05 3.10
N HIS A 330 10.72 6.37 3.27
CA HIS A 330 10.47 7.31 2.20
C HIS A 330 11.72 8.16 1.93
N GLY A 331 11.95 8.48 0.65
CA GLY A 331 13.05 9.34 0.20
C GLY A 331 12.85 9.88 -1.21
N THR A 332 13.88 10.52 -1.75
CA THR A 332 13.83 11.15 -3.07
C THR A 332 14.98 10.72 -3.96
N VAL A 333 14.70 10.60 -5.26
CA VAL A 333 15.66 10.12 -6.27
C VAL A 333 16.59 11.21 -6.83
N ALA A 334 16.48 12.42 -6.33
CA ALA A 334 17.33 13.56 -6.73
C ALA A 334 17.32 14.63 -5.64
N GLU A 335 17.83 15.86 -5.96
CA GLU A 335 17.73 17.03 -5.08
C GLU A 335 16.29 17.55 -5.03
N PRO A 336 15.53 17.31 -3.96
CA PRO A 336 14.15 17.74 -3.85
C PRO A 336 14.03 19.15 -3.30
N LEU A 337 12.80 19.61 -3.21
CA LEU A 337 12.44 20.70 -2.30
C LEU A 337 11.84 20.08 -1.03
N ASN A 338 12.14 20.65 0.13
CA ASN A 338 11.76 20.06 1.41
C ASN A 338 10.25 19.94 1.61
N ASN A 339 9.45 20.74 0.90
CA ASN A 339 8.00 20.70 0.95
C ASN A 339 7.36 19.59 0.09
N VAL A 340 8.15 18.81 -0.63
CA VAL A 340 7.65 17.65 -1.40
C VAL A 340 7.56 16.38 -0.58
N PHE A 341 8.28 16.34 0.53
CA PHE A 341 8.17 15.22 1.46
C PHE A 341 6.75 15.10 2.01
N PRO A 342 6.28 13.88 2.27
CA PRO A 342 5.01 13.67 2.93
C PRO A 342 4.94 14.43 4.26
N SER A 343 3.79 15.02 4.56
CA SER A 343 3.59 15.70 5.84
C SER A 343 3.62 14.70 7.00
N ALA A 344 3.89 15.18 8.21
CA ALA A 344 3.83 14.34 9.42
C ALA A 344 2.41 13.79 9.70
N GLY A 345 1.38 14.30 9.01
CA GLY A 345 0.03 13.73 8.99
C GLY A 345 -0.03 12.26 8.57
N GLN A 346 0.99 11.76 7.83
CA GLN A 346 1.10 10.34 7.50
C GLN A 346 1.08 9.43 8.74
N LEU A 347 1.69 9.88 9.84
CA LEU A 347 1.68 9.13 11.11
C LEU A 347 0.26 8.99 11.67
N LEU A 348 -0.54 10.02 11.50
CA LEU A 348 -1.87 10.08 12.05
C LEU A 348 -2.83 9.18 11.28
N LEU A 349 -2.76 9.17 9.96
CA LEU A 349 -3.56 8.26 9.14
C LEU A 349 -3.14 6.81 9.38
N TYR A 350 -1.84 6.54 9.37
CA TYR A 350 -1.32 5.19 9.60
C TYR A 350 -1.72 4.64 10.97
N SER A 351 -1.60 5.45 12.04
CA SER A 351 -2.02 5.04 13.39
C SER A 351 -3.53 4.79 13.52
N GLN A 352 -4.33 5.30 12.60
CA GLN A 352 -5.77 5.12 12.54
C GLN A 352 -6.21 3.91 11.70
N GLY A 353 -5.26 3.16 11.15
CA GLY A 353 -5.55 1.96 10.40
C GLY A 353 -5.66 2.14 8.89
N TYR A 354 -5.31 3.33 8.35
CA TYR A 354 -5.09 3.44 6.92
C TYR A 354 -3.88 2.60 6.50
N ALA A 355 -3.92 2.05 5.30
CA ALA A 355 -2.78 1.36 4.75
C ALA A 355 -1.58 2.30 4.62
N LEU A 356 -0.36 1.75 4.69
CA LEU A 356 0.88 2.52 4.57
C LEU A 356 0.88 3.40 3.31
N GLY A 357 0.60 2.80 2.15
CA GLY A 357 0.62 3.51 0.87
C GLY A 357 -0.37 4.66 0.82
N GLU A 358 -1.58 4.48 1.34
CA GLU A 358 -2.59 5.53 1.45
C GLU A 358 -2.14 6.63 2.41
N SER A 359 -1.59 6.25 3.57
CA SER A 359 -1.12 7.20 4.57
C SER A 359 -0.05 8.13 4.02
N VAL A 360 0.85 7.60 3.20
CA VAL A 360 1.90 8.39 2.54
C VAL A 360 1.30 9.22 1.40
N LEU A 361 0.51 8.61 0.51
CA LEU A 361 -0.07 9.30 -0.65
C LEU A 361 -0.93 10.50 -0.23
N TYR A 362 -1.81 10.34 0.75
CA TYR A 362 -2.68 11.43 1.23
C TYR A 362 -1.90 12.58 1.87
N ASN A 363 -0.68 12.34 2.30
CA ASN A 363 0.20 13.33 2.89
C ASN A 363 1.30 13.83 1.94
N GLN A 364 1.38 13.29 0.74
CA GLN A 364 2.27 13.72 -0.32
C GLN A 364 1.65 14.91 -1.06
N ARG A 365 2.18 16.11 -0.87
CA ARG A 365 1.59 17.35 -1.38
C ARG A 365 1.63 17.50 -2.89
N TYR A 366 2.65 16.90 -3.50
CA TYR A 366 2.90 17.01 -4.93
C TYR A 366 3.09 15.63 -5.53
N LEU A 367 2.41 15.39 -6.65
CA LEU A 367 2.58 14.23 -7.50
C LEU A 367 3.60 14.54 -8.59
N TYR A 368 4.01 13.50 -9.30
CA TYR A 368 4.90 13.64 -10.45
C TYR A 368 6.20 14.38 -10.12
N TRP A 369 6.88 13.91 -9.07
CA TRP A 369 8.15 14.44 -8.59
C TRP A 369 9.14 13.31 -8.27
N GLN A 370 9.92 13.45 -7.25
CA GLN A 370 11.08 12.61 -6.96
C GLN A 370 10.84 11.61 -5.83
N ASN A 371 9.60 11.53 -5.34
CA ASN A 371 9.27 10.70 -4.19
C ASN A 371 9.32 9.21 -4.52
N LEU A 372 9.90 8.43 -3.61
CA LEU A 372 9.95 6.97 -3.65
C LEU A 372 9.66 6.43 -2.24
N LEU A 373 8.71 5.51 -2.16
CA LEU A 373 8.36 4.80 -0.93
C LEU A 373 8.83 3.35 -1.03
N LEU A 374 9.72 2.93 -0.14
CA LEU A 374 10.02 1.52 0.10
C LEU A 374 9.04 0.96 1.11
N GLY A 375 8.43 -0.17 0.83
CA GLY A 375 7.52 -0.86 1.74
C GLY A 375 6.33 -1.48 1.05
N ASP A 376 5.63 -2.33 1.79
CA ASP A 376 4.38 -2.93 1.36
C ASP A 376 3.23 -1.90 1.49
N PRO A 377 2.63 -1.42 0.39
CA PRO A 377 1.62 -0.38 0.45
C PRO A 377 0.32 -0.82 1.10
N LEU A 378 0.08 -2.14 1.16
CA LEU A 378 -1.12 -2.74 1.78
C LEU A 378 -0.97 -2.92 3.30
N MET A 379 0.20 -2.64 3.87
CA MET A 379 0.45 -2.83 5.30
C MET A 379 -0.47 -1.95 6.16
N THR A 380 -1.28 -2.59 7.04
CA THR A 380 -2.24 -1.91 7.93
C THR A 380 -2.28 -2.56 9.32
N PRO A 381 -1.24 -2.39 10.15
CA PRO A 381 -1.12 -3.08 11.43
C PRO A 381 -2.05 -2.53 12.52
N PHE A 382 -2.63 -1.35 12.35
CA PHE A 382 -3.42 -0.67 13.38
C PHE A 382 -4.93 -0.76 13.17
N ASP A 383 -5.37 -1.54 12.18
CA ASP A 383 -6.76 -1.90 11.99
C ASP A 383 -6.89 -3.40 11.70
N ALA A 384 -7.81 -4.06 12.38
CA ALA A 384 -8.08 -5.47 12.13
C ALA A 384 -8.77 -5.63 10.77
N ARG A 385 -8.25 -6.52 9.94
CA ARG A 385 -8.92 -6.87 8.69
C ARG A 385 -10.12 -7.78 8.94
N PRO A 386 -11.20 -7.65 8.17
CA PRO A 386 -12.25 -8.66 8.15
C PRO A 386 -11.70 -10.06 7.87
N THR A 387 -12.28 -11.07 8.48
CA THR A 387 -12.00 -12.46 8.12
C THR A 387 -13.00 -12.95 7.09
N VAL A 388 -12.55 -13.79 6.16
CA VAL A 388 -13.37 -14.38 5.12
C VAL A 388 -13.40 -15.90 5.32
N SER A 389 -14.58 -16.50 5.17
CA SER A 389 -14.80 -17.93 5.26
C SER A 389 -15.71 -18.42 4.13
N VAL A 390 -15.50 -19.65 3.69
CA VAL A 390 -16.30 -20.31 2.67
C VAL A 390 -17.01 -21.51 3.28
N TRP A 391 -18.28 -21.65 3.01
CA TRP A 391 -19.12 -22.70 3.57
C TRP A 391 -19.69 -23.60 2.47
N GLY A 392 -19.69 -24.88 2.76
CA GLY A 392 -20.22 -25.90 1.85
C GLY A 392 -19.14 -26.45 0.89
N GLN A 393 -19.60 -27.33 0.02
CA GLN A 393 -18.80 -27.86 -1.11
C GLN A 393 -19.30 -27.18 -2.37
N ALA A 394 -18.40 -26.61 -3.15
CA ALA A 394 -18.74 -26.06 -4.45
C ALA A 394 -19.18 -27.19 -5.38
N ARG A 395 -20.40 -27.09 -5.90
CA ARG A 395 -20.99 -28.05 -6.83
C ARG A 395 -21.79 -27.29 -7.89
N VAL A 396 -21.76 -27.81 -9.09
CA VAL A 396 -22.57 -27.25 -10.19
C VAL A 396 -24.05 -27.17 -9.78
N GLY A 397 -24.65 -26.00 -9.96
CA GLY A 397 -26.05 -25.74 -9.68
C GLY A 397 -26.44 -25.64 -8.19
N GLN A 398 -25.45 -25.65 -7.28
CA GLN A 398 -25.67 -25.47 -5.85
C GLN A 398 -25.02 -24.16 -5.37
N PRO A 399 -25.69 -23.41 -4.45
CA PRO A 399 -25.10 -22.22 -3.91
C PRO A 399 -23.91 -22.56 -2.99
N THR A 400 -22.79 -21.88 -3.21
CA THR A 400 -21.64 -21.79 -2.32
C THR A 400 -21.74 -20.48 -1.58
N VAL A 401 -21.56 -20.49 -0.25
CA VAL A 401 -21.71 -19.31 0.59
C VAL A 401 -20.35 -18.81 1.03
N PHE A 402 -20.08 -17.55 0.77
CA PHE A 402 -18.93 -16.81 1.26
C PHE A 402 -19.41 -15.90 2.39
N SER A 403 -18.68 -15.83 3.48
CA SER A 403 -19.05 -14.99 4.62
C SER A 403 -17.88 -14.18 5.12
N GLY A 404 -18.17 -12.94 5.53
CA GLY A 404 -17.22 -12.03 6.15
C GLY A 404 -17.55 -11.79 7.61
N GLN A 405 -16.53 -11.59 8.45
CA GLN A 405 -16.73 -11.22 9.86
C GLN A 405 -15.79 -10.08 10.24
N HIS A 406 -16.32 -9.07 10.90
CA HIS A 406 -15.57 -7.96 11.45
C HIS A 406 -16.29 -7.37 12.67
N GLU A 407 -15.53 -6.81 13.64
CA GLU A 407 -16.11 -6.26 14.88
C GLU A 407 -17.07 -5.07 14.64
N ARG A 408 -16.81 -4.29 13.59
CA ARG A 408 -17.64 -3.14 13.17
C ARG A 408 -18.71 -3.52 12.13
N GLY A 409 -18.87 -4.82 11.85
CA GLY A 409 -19.74 -5.35 10.80
C GLY A 409 -19.09 -5.27 9.42
N VAL A 410 -19.54 -6.14 8.53
CA VAL A 410 -19.17 -6.15 7.11
C VAL A 410 -20.22 -5.34 6.34
N GLN A 411 -19.77 -4.44 5.48
CA GLN A 411 -20.65 -3.60 4.67
C GLN A 411 -21.05 -4.31 3.38
N ARG A 412 -20.10 -5.00 2.75
CA ARG A 412 -20.31 -5.75 1.52
C ARG A 412 -19.32 -6.90 1.39
N MET A 413 -19.70 -7.89 0.62
CA MET A 413 -18.85 -8.96 0.13
C MET A 413 -18.68 -8.82 -1.38
N GLU A 414 -17.48 -9.11 -1.87
CA GLU A 414 -17.16 -9.16 -3.29
C GLU A 414 -16.60 -10.53 -3.65
N LEU A 415 -16.94 -11.02 -4.84
CA LEU A 415 -16.42 -12.27 -5.37
C LEU A 415 -15.76 -12.02 -6.73
N TRP A 416 -14.54 -12.48 -6.84
CA TRP A 416 -13.73 -12.41 -8.04
C TRP A 416 -13.36 -13.82 -8.47
N ILE A 417 -13.57 -14.15 -9.75
CA ILE A 417 -13.22 -15.44 -10.32
C ILE A 417 -12.25 -15.18 -11.47
N GLU A 418 -11.11 -15.86 -11.47
CA GLU A 418 -10.04 -15.67 -12.45
C GLU A 418 -9.64 -14.17 -12.60
N GLY A 419 -9.69 -13.43 -11.49
CA GLY A 419 -9.35 -12.02 -11.42
C GLY A 419 -10.41 -11.05 -11.97
N GLU A 420 -11.59 -11.51 -12.31
CA GLU A 420 -12.74 -10.68 -12.72
C GLU A 420 -13.81 -10.65 -11.63
N ARG A 421 -14.33 -9.45 -11.29
CA ARG A 421 -15.40 -9.33 -10.30
C ARG A 421 -16.72 -9.85 -10.89
N VAL A 422 -17.21 -10.97 -10.33
CA VAL A 422 -18.43 -11.63 -10.78
C VAL A 422 -19.66 -11.32 -9.94
N ALA A 423 -19.46 -10.96 -8.66
CA ALA A 423 -20.55 -10.62 -7.75
C ALA A 423 -20.13 -9.60 -6.68
N GLU A 424 -21.10 -8.82 -6.24
CA GLU A 424 -21.01 -7.91 -5.08
C GLU A 424 -22.36 -7.97 -4.35
N GLN A 425 -22.33 -8.08 -3.02
CA GLN A 425 -23.55 -8.14 -2.21
C GLN A 425 -23.34 -7.39 -0.89
N ASP A 426 -24.30 -6.52 -0.56
CA ASP A 426 -24.33 -5.82 0.73
C ASP A 426 -24.48 -6.81 1.90
N GLY A 427 -23.77 -6.54 2.98
CA GLY A 427 -23.79 -7.37 4.19
C GLY A 427 -22.62 -8.35 4.25
N ASP A 428 -22.75 -9.33 5.12
CA ASP A 428 -21.69 -10.25 5.54
C ASP A 428 -21.74 -11.63 4.85
N LEU A 429 -22.68 -11.82 3.93
CA LEU A 429 -22.86 -13.06 3.18
C LEU A 429 -22.96 -12.77 1.69
N LEU A 430 -22.37 -13.66 0.88
CA LEU A 430 -22.53 -13.68 -0.57
C LEU A 430 -22.74 -15.12 -1.01
N GLU A 431 -23.79 -15.36 -1.80
CA GLU A 431 -24.07 -16.66 -2.40
C GLU A 431 -23.70 -16.65 -3.88
N TRP A 432 -22.99 -17.68 -4.31
CA TRP A 432 -22.62 -17.89 -5.71
C TRP A 432 -22.90 -19.30 -6.18
N THR A 433 -23.38 -19.46 -7.39
CA THR A 433 -23.66 -20.78 -7.99
C THR A 433 -22.77 -20.95 -9.22
N PHE A 434 -21.92 -21.97 -9.17
CA PHE A 434 -21.09 -22.36 -10.31
C PHE A 434 -21.92 -23.15 -11.32
N ASP A 435 -21.68 -22.94 -12.61
CA ASP A 435 -22.40 -23.54 -13.72
C ASP A 435 -21.62 -24.67 -14.43
N GLN A 436 -20.35 -24.83 -14.13
CA GLN A 436 -19.47 -25.84 -14.73
C GLN A 436 -18.64 -26.56 -13.68
N GLU A 437 -18.26 -27.81 -13.99
CA GLU A 437 -17.26 -28.57 -13.21
C GLU A 437 -15.88 -28.09 -13.65
N GLU A 438 -15.18 -27.41 -12.75
CA GLU A 438 -13.84 -26.88 -13.01
C GLU A 438 -13.09 -26.58 -11.73
N GLU A 439 -11.76 -26.54 -11.83
CA GLU A 439 -10.92 -25.94 -10.78
C GLU A 439 -10.73 -24.47 -11.14
N VAL A 440 -11.09 -23.58 -10.22
CA VAL A 440 -11.13 -22.12 -10.48
C VAL A 440 -10.51 -21.35 -9.33
N GLU A 441 -9.73 -20.31 -9.66
CA GLU A 441 -9.22 -19.37 -8.68
C GLU A 441 -10.33 -18.41 -8.26
N VAL A 442 -10.62 -18.37 -6.97
CA VAL A 442 -11.66 -17.53 -6.37
C VAL A 442 -11.04 -16.62 -5.32
N LEU A 443 -11.19 -15.30 -5.48
CA LEU A 443 -10.86 -14.33 -4.47
C LEU A 443 -12.16 -13.78 -3.86
N ALA A 444 -12.39 -14.06 -2.59
CA ALA A 444 -13.51 -13.50 -1.84
C ALA A 444 -13.01 -12.37 -0.95
N ILE A 445 -13.69 -11.22 -0.97
CA ILE A 445 -13.32 -10.03 -0.23
C ILE A 445 -14.48 -9.61 0.66
N ALA A 446 -14.20 -9.33 1.93
CA ALA A 446 -15.10 -8.69 2.86
C ALA A 446 -14.64 -7.25 3.11
N VAL A 447 -15.52 -6.29 2.94
CA VAL A 447 -15.26 -4.87 3.16
C VAL A 447 -16.01 -4.40 4.39
N ALA A 448 -15.31 -3.80 5.33
CA ALA A 448 -15.87 -3.23 6.54
C ALA A 448 -15.52 -1.73 6.65
N LYS A 449 -16.24 -1.00 7.51
CA LYS A 449 -15.81 0.35 7.87
C LYS A 449 -14.45 0.30 8.55
N GLY A 450 -13.53 1.12 8.10
CA GLY A 450 -12.25 1.32 8.75
C GLY A 450 -12.40 1.98 10.12
N ARG A 451 -11.32 1.99 10.87
CA ARG A 451 -11.29 2.60 12.20
C ARG A 451 -11.25 4.11 12.05
N VAL A 452 -12.29 4.79 12.50
CA VAL A 452 -12.30 6.25 12.61
C VAL A 452 -12.00 6.63 14.06
N LEU A 453 -10.82 7.17 14.31
CA LEU A 453 -10.48 7.78 15.58
C LEU A 453 -10.83 9.27 15.48
N SER A 454 -12.06 9.64 15.84
CA SER A 454 -12.44 11.04 15.91
C SER A 454 -11.94 11.66 17.20
N THR A 455 -11.06 12.66 17.11
CA THR A 455 -10.93 13.63 18.18
C THR A 455 -11.78 14.86 17.84
N PRO A 456 -12.34 15.58 18.82
CA PRO A 456 -13.20 16.74 18.56
C PRO A 456 -12.56 17.80 17.66
N ASP A 457 -11.24 17.89 17.66
CA ASP A 457 -10.45 18.84 16.87
C ASP A 457 -9.79 18.20 15.65
N TRP A 458 -10.08 16.93 15.39
CA TRP A 458 -9.48 16.21 14.28
C TRP A 458 -10.37 16.31 13.05
N PRO A 459 -9.90 16.91 11.97
CA PRO A 459 -10.75 17.18 10.82
C PRO A 459 -11.07 15.97 9.93
N VAL A 460 -10.76 14.75 10.37
CA VAL A 460 -11.13 13.51 9.64
C VAL A 460 -12.66 13.35 9.51
N ALA A 461 -13.43 13.97 10.42
CA ALA A 461 -14.89 13.93 10.38
C ALA A 461 -15.52 14.58 9.12
N GLU A 462 -14.74 15.23 8.28
CA GLU A 462 -15.21 15.83 7.04
C GLU A 462 -14.79 15.09 5.76
N PHE A 463 -14.21 13.89 5.88
CA PHE A 463 -14.09 13.03 4.72
C PHE A 463 -15.49 12.59 4.29
N GLU A 464 -15.83 12.84 3.06
CA GLU A 464 -17.06 12.31 2.46
C GLU A 464 -16.98 10.78 2.25
N VAL A 465 -15.82 10.18 2.47
CA VAL A 465 -15.57 8.75 2.35
C VAL A 465 -15.02 8.27 3.68
N ASP A 466 -15.81 7.46 4.38
CA ASP A 466 -15.32 6.70 5.53
C ASP A 466 -14.17 5.79 5.07
N PRO A 467 -13.08 5.66 5.83
CA PRO A 467 -12.07 4.67 5.50
C PRO A 467 -12.71 3.28 5.46
N GLU A 468 -12.28 2.48 4.51
CA GLU A 468 -12.67 1.08 4.42
C GLU A 468 -11.48 0.19 4.82
N THR A 469 -11.76 -0.93 5.43
CA THR A 469 -10.78 -2.00 5.65
C THR A 469 -11.25 -3.24 4.92
N GLN A 470 -10.32 -3.94 4.27
CA GLN A 470 -10.60 -5.13 3.50
C GLN A 470 -9.91 -6.35 4.10
N GLY A 471 -10.65 -7.44 4.16
CA GLY A 471 -10.10 -8.76 4.40
C GLY A 471 -10.44 -9.69 3.24
N TRP A 472 -9.60 -10.66 2.97
CA TRP A 472 -9.76 -11.50 1.78
C TRP A 472 -9.27 -12.93 1.99
N ALA A 473 -9.72 -13.80 1.10
CA ALA A 473 -9.21 -15.14 0.95
C ALA A 473 -9.12 -15.50 -0.54
N LEU A 474 -7.93 -15.85 -1.00
CA LEU A 474 -7.69 -16.43 -2.33
C LEU A 474 -7.68 -17.94 -2.20
N LEU A 475 -8.54 -18.59 -2.94
CA LEU A 475 -8.82 -20.03 -2.84
C LEU A 475 -8.78 -20.66 -4.23
N THR A 476 -8.23 -21.86 -4.32
CA THR A 476 -8.52 -22.73 -5.46
C THR A 476 -9.74 -23.56 -5.10
N VAL A 477 -10.81 -23.43 -5.86
CA VAL A 477 -12.10 -24.10 -5.66
C VAL A 477 -12.27 -25.21 -6.70
N ASP A 478 -12.37 -26.43 -6.24
CA ASP A 478 -12.73 -27.58 -7.08
C ASP A 478 -14.26 -27.72 -7.09
N VAL A 479 -14.86 -27.33 -8.20
CA VAL A 479 -16.31 -27.39 -8.40
C VAL A 479 -16.71 -28.80 -8.84
N GLY A 480 -17.24 -29.56 -7.91
CA GLY A 480 -17.70 -30.93 -8.19
C GLY A 480 -19.00 -30.99 -8.99
N PRO A 481 -19.37 -32.19 -9.47
CA PRO A 481 -20.59 -32.39 -10.26
C PRO A 481 -21.87 -32.02 -9.50
N ALA A 482 -22.89 -31.69 -10.25
CA ALA A 482 -24.23 -31.48 -9.70
C ALA A 482 -24.65 -32.72 -8.86
N PRO A 483 -25.35 -32.50 -7.75
CA PRO A 483 -25.90 -33.62 -6.99
C PRO A 483 -26.76 -34.50 -7.87
N LEU A 484 -26.57 -35.79 -7.81
CA LEU A 484 -27.48 -36.73 -8.48
C LEU A 484 -28.91 -36.51 -7.95
N ASP A 485 -29.83 -36.28 -8.85
CA ASP A 485 -31.25 -36.14 -8.50
C ASP A 485 -31.73 -37.51 -7.97
N THR A 486 -31.78 -37.65 -6.63
CA THR A 486 -32.19 -38.90 -5.96
C THR A 486 -33.71 -39.12 -6.01
N GLN A 487 -34.45 -38.31 -6.83
CA GLN A 487 -35.90 -38.46 -6.93
C GLN A 487 -36.35 -39.61 -7.85
N ASP A 488 -35.44 -40.35 -8.49
CA ASP A 488 -35.80 -41.47 -9.37
C ASP A 488 -35.39 -42.86 -8.87
N THR A 489 -35.27 -43.02 -7.55
CA THR A 489 -35.37 -44.36 -7.00
C THR A 489 -36.83 -44.64 -6.73
N GLY A 490 -37.51 -45.16 -7.74
CA GLY A 490 -38.81 -45.80 -7.54
C GLY A 490 -38.70 -46.84 -6.41
N TRP A 491 -39.16 -46.44 -5.25
CA TRP A 491 -39.43 -47.41 -4.20
C TRP A 491 -40.60 -48.26 -4.66
N ASP A 492 -40.28 -49.47 -5.12
CA ASP A 492 -41.27 -50.53 -5.23
C ASP A 492 -41.83 -50.76 -3.82
N THR A 493 -43.05 -50.34 -3.59
CA THR A 493 -43.76 -50.41 -2.31
C THR A 493 -44.30 -51.79 -1.98
N ASP A 494 -43.72 -52.87 -2.50
CA ASP A 494 -44.17 -54.23 -2.28
C ASP A 494 -43.22 -55.13 -1.47
N GLY A 495 -42.50 -54.53 -0.50
CA GLY A 495 -41.71 -55.27 0.49
C GLY A 495 -42.25 -55.08 1.92
N PRO A 496 -42.36 -56.14 2.76
CA PRO A 496 -42.80 -55.98 4.15
C PRO A 496 -41.80 -55.15 4.96
N PRO A 497 -42.27 -54.37 5.95
CA PRO A 497 -41.39 -53.52 6.74
C PRO A 497 -40.35 -54.34 7.52
N PRO A 498 -39.07 -53.90 7.59
CA PRO A 498 -38.07 -54.56 8.42
C PRO A 498 -38.40 -54.41 9.91
N SER A 499 -38.23 -55.49 10.65
CA SER A 499 -38.40 -55.55 12.09
C SER A 499 -37.43 -54.64 12.84
N GLU A 500 -37.90 -53.97 13.88
CA GLU A 500 -37.15 -53.20 14.86
C GLU A 500 -36.19 -54.09 15.67
N GLU A 501 -34.99 -54.36 15.17
CA GLU A 501 -33.85 -54.80 15.97
C GLU A 501 -32.59 -54.61 15.12
N ASP A 502 -31.89 -53.51 15.36
CA ASP A 502 -30.45 -53.29 15.23
C ASP A 502 -30.14 -51.81 14.95
N CYS A 503 -30.24 -50.99 16.00
CA CYS A 503 -29.57 -49.70 16.04
C CYS A 503 -28.60 -49.67 17.21
N GLY A 504 -27.47 -50.35 17.04
CA GLY A 504 -26.31 -50.25 17.92
C GLY A 504 -25.27 -49.29 17.33
N GLY A 505 -25.15 -48.09 17.90
CA GLY A 505 -23.90 -47.30 17.87
C GLY A 505 -23.63 -46.45 16.64
N CYS A 506 -24.29 -45.33 16.52
CA CYS A 506 -23.75 -44.20 15.75
C CYS A 506 -23.48 -43.04 16.69
N SER A 507 -22.27 -42.95 17.22
CA SER A 507 -21.76 -41.76 17.86
C SER A 507 -21.22 -40.82 16.75
N SER A 508 -21.95 -39.77 16.46
CA SER A 508 -21.49 -38.65 15.61
C SER A 508 -20.49 -37.80 16.39
N SER A 509 -19.21 -38.01 16.16
CA SER A 509 -18.18 -37.04 16.53
C SER A 509 -17.84 -36.17 15.31
N SER A 510 -18.53 -35.05 15.19
CA SER A 510 -18.11 -33.96 14.31
C SER A 510 -16.96 -33.21 14.98
N SER A 511 -15.73 -33.59 14.66
CA SER A 511 -14.55 -32.84 15.03
C SER A 511 -14.36 -31.71 13.99
N TRP A 512 -14.60 -30.49 14.43
CA TRP A 512 -14.30 -29.27 13.72
C TRP A 512 -12.77 -29.07 13.73
N LEU A 513 -12.12 -29.21 12.58
CA LEU A 513 -10.75 -28.73 12.37
C LEU A 513 -10.84 -27.46 11.55
N ALA A 514 -10.89 -26.33 12.26
CA ALA A 514 -10.47 -25.08 11.69
C ALA A 514 -8.94 -25.16 11.52
N VAL A 515 -8.47 -25.32 10.29
CA VAL A 515 -7.04 -25.23 9.95
C VAL A 515 -6.78 -23.75 9.63
N PRO A 516 -5.98 -23.03 10.43
CA PRO A 516 -5.55 -21.71 10.03
C PRO A 516 -4.64 -21.83 8.80
N ALA A 517 -4.80 -20.94 7.83
CA ALA A 517 -4.12 -20.91 6.53
C ALA A 517 -2.57 -20.87 6.56
N TRP A 518 -1.97 -20.92 7.74
CA TRP A 518 -0.53 -20.78 7.99
C TRP A 518 0.28 -22.10 7.97
N ALA A 519 -0.37 -23.24 7.90
CA ALA A 519 0.31 -24.53 8.12
C ALA A 519 1.04 -25.10 6.89
N LEU A 520 0.93 -24.50 5.71
CA LEU A 520 1.45 -25.09 4.46
C LEU A 520 2.86 -24.62 4.03
N VAL A 521 3.43 -23.61 4.66
CA VAL A 521 4.75 -23.08 4.26
C VAL A 521 5.96 -23.78 4.93
N LEU A 522 5.75 -24.61 5.97
CA LEU A 522 6.86 -25.19 6.75
C LEU A 522 7.23 -26.64 6.44
N LEU A 523 6.62 -27.33 5.50
CA LEU A 523 6.89 -28.77 5.24
C LEU A 523 7.80 -29.08 4.04
N SER A 524 8.35 -28.14 3.31
CA SER A 524 9.27 -28.42 2.18
C SER A 524 10.77 -28.41 2.51
N ARG A 525 11.20 -28.17 3.75
CA ARG A 525 12.63 -28.12 4.15
C ARG A 525 13.11 -29.29 5.01
N ARG A 526 12.70 -30.52 4.74
CA ARG A 526 13.35 -31.70 5.32
C ARG A 526 13.45 -32.86 4.33
N ARG A 527 14.30 -32.73 3.31
CA ARG A 527 14.93 -33.89 2.63
C ARG A 527 16.02 -33.42 1.67
N ARG A 528 17.21 -33.16 2.19
CA ARG A 528 18.51 -33.39 1.53
C ARG A 528 19.67 -33.05 2.47
N ARG A 529 19.98 -33.98 3.36
CA ARG A 529 21.31 -34.16 3.91
C ARG A 529 21.55 -35.67 3.99
N GLY A 530 22.46 -36.12 3.19
CA GLY A 530 22.99 -37.47 3.28
C GLY A 530 23.70 -37.87 2.00
N GLN A 531 25.01 -37.94 2.13
CA GLN A 531 26.01 -38.57 1.28
C GLN A 531 26.86 -37.60 0.44
N ASN A 532 28.02 -37.28 1.02
CA ASN A 532 29.31 -37.73 0.49
C ASN A 532 30.43 -37.13 1.37
N GLY A 533 31.15 -37.98 2.09
CA GLY A 533 32.57 -37.89 2.40
C GLY A 533 33.29 -38.98 1.62
N PRO A 534 34.63 -39.09 1.65
CA PRO A 534 35.68 -38.44 2.43
C PRO A 534 36.34 -37.25 1.76
#